data_01f1a3abd83650d5c8056d494fe23716
#
_entry.id   01f1a3abd83650d5c8056d494fe23716
#
_cell.length_a   1.000
_cell.length_b   1.000
_cell.length_c   1.000
_cell.angle_alpha   90.00
_cell.angle_beta   90.00
_cell.angle_gamma   90.00
#
_symmetry.space_group_name_H-M   'P 1'
#
loop_
_entity.id
_entity.type
_entity.pdbx_description
1 polymer ?
#
loop_
_entity_poly.entity_id
_entity_poly.type
_entity_poly.pdbx_seq_one_letter_code
_entity_poly.pdbx_strand_id
1 'polypeptide(L)'
;MTINAIVKMKKFFLMVVAAMMATVSVNAQDETKHEIGVFYGIDSASDIVSSITSAFAVAAGDQSSFFGPIGVEYYYHVSPVVGVGGVAAFAGCKAIDKKTNTKDLNEKFITVMPSVKFNWLRKKSFGMYSALSAGVMFASVSVEGEAKAADPDAKDETVTTFMFQATALGLEFGGNVRGFVEAGVGEKGLLCAGLRYRF
;
A
#
# COMPACT_ATOMS: atom_id res chain seq x y z
N MET A 1 -3.16 25.58 19.98
CA MET A 1 -3.33 25.71 18.52
C MET A 1 -4.58 26.54 18.28
N THR A 2 -4.46 27.74 17.73
CA THR A 2 -5.55 28.76 17.73
C THR A 2 -6.59 28.40 16.65
N ILE A 3 -7.87 28.60 16.96
CA ILE A 3 -9.04 28.37 16.06
C ILE A 3 -8.82 29.00 14.67
N ASN A 4 -8.14 30.15 14.60
CA ASN A 4 -7.78 30.83 13.36
C ASN A 4 -6.82 30.01 12.46
N ALA A 5 -5.94 29.18 13.02
CA ALA A 5 -5.05 28.31 12.24
C ALA A 5 -5.82 27.17 11.59
N ILE A 6 -6.80 26.59 12.29
CA ILE A 6 -7.66 25.52 11.77
C ILE A 6 -8.54 26.05 10.65
N VAL A 7 -9.10 27.24 10.78
CA VAL A 7 -9.91 27.88 9.73
C VAL A 7 -9.08 28.23 8.50
N LYS A 8 -7.86 28.70 8.66
CA LYS A 8 -6.92 28.96 7.55
C LYS A 8 -6.53 27.65 6.83
N MET A 9 -6.27 26.59 7.58
CA MET A 9 -5.96 25.27 7.01
C MET A 9 -7.14 24.70 6.21
N LYS A 10 -8.38 24.80 6.72
CA LYS A 10 -9.59 24.37 5.99
C LYS A 10 -9.80 25.16 4.70
N LYS A 11 -9.61 26.49 4.73
CA LYS A 11 -9.70 27.34 3.52
C LYS A 11 -8.60 27.01 2.51
N PHE A 12 -7.38 26.80 2.97
CA PHE A 12 -6.27 26.39 2.12
C PHE A 12 -6.55 25.04 1.44
N PHE A 13 -7.02 24.05 2.21
CA PHE A 13 -7.40 22.73 1.69
C PHE A 13 -8.54 22.82 0.65
N LEU A 14 -9.59 23.62 0.93
CA LEU A 14 -10.69 23.88 0.00
C LEU A 14 -10.20 24.57 -1.30
N MET A 15 -9.26 25.49 -1.18
CA MET A 15 -8.69 26.21 -2.34
C MET A 15 -7.83 25.28 -3.20
N VAL A 16 -7.06 24.37 -2.58
CA VAL A 16 -6.29 23.33 -3.27
C VAL A 16 -7.23 22.34 -4.00
N VAL A 17 -8.29 21.89 -3.34
CA VAL A 17 -9.31 21.02 -3.95
C VAL A 17 -10.02 21.71 -5.12
N ALA A 18 -10.38 22.99 -4.97
CA ALA A 18 -11.01 23.76 -6.04
C ALA A 18 -10.06 24.00 -7.23
N ALA A 19 -8.78 24.27 -6.96
CA ALA A 19 -7.75 24.39 -8.00
C ALA A 19 -7.53 23.06 -8.72
N MET A 20 -7.53 21.94 -8.01
CA MET A 20 -7.48 20.59 -8.61
C MET A 20 -8.68 20.32 -9.50
N MET A 21 -9.90 20.70 -9.10
CA MET A 21 -11.10 20.54 -9.92
C MET A 21 -11.07 21.43 -11.18
N ALA A 22 -10.49 22.61 -11.12
CA ALA A 22 -10.41 23.53 -12.25
C ALA A 22 -9.45 23.04 -13.35
N THR A 23 -8.39 22.28 -12.99
CA THR A 23 -7.43 21.74 -13.97
C THR A 23 -7.95 20.51 -14.74
N VAL A 24 -9.05 19.93 -14.29
CA VAL A 24 -9.61 18.68 -14.78
C VAL A 24 -10.30 18.82 -16.16
N SER A 25 -10.73 20.02 -16.53
CA SER A 25 -11.55 20.24 -17.72
C SER A 25 -10.82 20.11 -19.07
N VAL A 26 -9.50 19.91 -19.09
CA VAL A 26 -8.71 20.17 -20.32
C VAL A 26 -8.11 18.93 -21.01
N ASN A 27 -8.13 17.72 -20.41
CA ASN A 27 -7.34 16.61 -20.95
C ASN A 27 -8.03 15.23 -21.01
N ALA A 28 -9.27 15.17 -21.48
CA ALA A 28 -9.96 13.89 -21.77
C ALA A 28 -9.52 13.31 -23.14
N GLN A 29 -8.26 12.89 -23.28
CA GLN A 29 -7.76 12.26 -24.52
C GLN A 29 -7.39 10.78 -24.38
N ASP A 30 -7.57 10.17 -23.21
CA ASP A 30 -7.32 8.75 -23.01
C ASP A 30 -8.64 8.01 -22.89
N GLU A 31 -9.02 7.27 -23.94
CA GLU A 31 -10.29 6.49 -24.01
C GLU A 31 -10.23 5.18 -23.22
N THR A 32 -9.06 4.76 -22.75
CA THR A 32 -8.88 3.52 -22.00
C THR A 32 -9.58 3.59 -20.63
N LYS A 33 -10.45 2.64 -20.36
CA LYS A 33 -11.26 2.62 -19.12
C LYS A 33 -10.72 1.69 -18.06
N HIS A 34 -9.95 0.70 -18.47
CA HIS A 34 -9.46 -0.34 -17.59
C HIS A 34 -7.95 -0.18 -17.35
N GLU A 35 -7.54 -0.43 -16.14
CA GLU A 35 -6.14 -0.34 -15.73
C GLU A 35 -5.86 -1.47 -14.74
N ILE A 36 -4.84 -2.28 -15.03
CA ILE A 36 -4.33 -3.31 -14.14
C ILE A 36 -2.85 -3.06 -13.89
N GLY A 37 -2.40 -3.22 -12.64
CA GLY A 37 -1.01 -2.98 -12.27
C GLY A 37 -0.48 -4.00 -11.29
N VAL A 38 0.85 -4.06 -11.25
CA VAL A 38 1.62 -4.77 -10.23
C VAL A 38 2.58 -3.79 -9.58
N PHE A 39 2.81 -3.93 -8.27
CA PHE A 39 3.64 -3.00 -7.53
C PHE A 39 4.49 -3.69 -6.47
N TYR A 40 5.54 -2.98 -6.07
CA TYR A 40 6.35 -3.24 -4.89
C TYR A 40 6.46 -1.97 -4.06
N GLY A 41 6.24 -2.09 -2.75
CA GLY A 41 6.31 -0.98 -1.80
C GLY A 41 7.47 -1.11 -0.84
N ILE A 42 7.78 0.00 -0.16
CA ILE A 42 8.84 0.11 0.84
C ILE A 42 8.26 0.86 2.04
N ASP A 43 8.65 0.46 3.25
CA ASP A 43 8.20 1.04 4.52
C ASP A 43 6.66 1.03 4.66
N SER A 44 6.07 -0.15 4.51
CA SER A 44 4.62 -0.35 4.63
C SER A 44 4.17 -0.36 6.10
N ALA A 45 2.85 -0.25 6.31
CA ALA A 45 2.26 -0.38 7.64
C ALA A 45 2.51 -1.76 8.24
N SER A 46 2.43 -2.83 7.45
CA SER A 46 2.76 -4.20 7.88
C SER A 46 4.25 -4.34 8.23
N ASP A 47 5.17 -3.67 7.51
CA ASP A 47 6.60 -3.63 7.82
C ASP A 47 6.85 -2.91 9.16
N ILE A 48 6.21 -1.77 9.39
CA ILE A 48 6.33 -1.05 10.67
C ILE A 48 5.83 -1.91 11.84
N VAL A 49 4.68 -2.58 11.69
CA VAL A 49 4.13 -3.48 12.71
C VAL A 49 5.09 -4.64 12.97
N SER A 50 5.58 -5.31 11.92
CA SER A 50 6.57 -6.40 12.04
C SER A 50 7.87 -5.92 12.69
N SER A 51 8.34 -4.70 12.35
CA SER A 51 9.56 -4.13 12.94
C SER A 51 9.41 -3.86 14.44
N ILE A 52 8.25 -3.44 14.90
CA ILE A 52 7.97 -3.26 16.32
C ILE A 52 7.96 -4.62 17.02
N THR A 53 7.28 -5.62 16.45
CA THR A 53 7.21 -6.97 16.99
C THR A 53 8.59 -7.62 17.04
N SER A 54 9.37 -7.50 15.94
CA SER A 54 10.71 -8.07 15.85
C SER A 54 11.76 -7.32 16.68
N ALA A 55 11.55 -6.03 17.03
CA ALA A 55 12.46 -5.31 17.93
C ALA A 55 12.56 -5.99 19.30
N PHE A 56 11.49 -6.59 19.79
CA PHE A 56 11.50 -7.41 21.00
C PHE A 56 12.25 -8.73 20.79
N ALA A 57 12.15 -9.36 19.61
CA ALA A 57 12.88 -10.58 19.25
C ALA A 57 14.37 -10.29 18.98
N VAL A 58 14.69 -9.18 18.32
CA VAL A 58 16.08 -8.74 18.06
C VAL A 58 16.80 -8.40 19.37
N ALA A 59 16.10 -7.89 20.40
CA ALA A 59 16.66 -7.73 21.74
C ALA A 59 17.06 -9.08 22.36
N ALA A 60 16.48 -10.21 21.90
CA ALA A 60 16.87 -11.57 22.24
C ALA A 60 17.98 -12.16 21.35
N GLY A 61 18.42 -11.46 20.31
CA GLY A 61 19.54 -11.84 19.43
C GLY A 61 19.17 -12.42 18.06
N ASP A 62 17.90 -12.39 17.67
CA ASP A 62 17.40 -12.95 16.42
C ASP A 62 17.56 -11.99 15.22
N GLN A 63 17.56 -12.54 14.00
CA GLN A 63 17.53 -11.76 12.76
C GLN A 63 16.13 -11.86 12.14
N SER A 64 15.52 -10.71 11.85
CA SER A 64 14.28 -10.65 11.08
C SER A 64 14.55 -10.17 9.66
N SER A 65 13.84 -10.74 8.68
CA SER A 65 13.86 -10.33 7.28
C SER A 65 12.43 -10.10 6.82
N PHE A 66 12.12 -8.86 6.41
CA PHE A 66 10.84 -8.47 5.86
C PHE A 66 10.90 -8.45 4.32
N PHE A 67 9.83 -8.91 3.68
CA PHE A 67 9.66 -8.90 2.24
C PHE A 67 8.29 -8.32 1.87
N GLY A 68 8.29 -7.36 0.97
CA GLY A 68 7.05 -6.77 0.46
C GLY A 68 6.84 -5.34 0.95
N PRO A 69 5.62 -4.78 0.79
CA PRO A 69 4.50 -5.43 0.13
C PRO A 69 4.68 -5.53 -1.39
N ILE A 70 4.29 -6.67 -1.94
CA ILE A 70 4.08 -6.86 -3.37
C ILE A 70 2.59 -7.01 -3.62
N GLY A 71 2.06 -6.45 -4.70
CA GLY A 71 0.63 -6.56 -4.94
C GLY A 71 0.20 -6.29 -6.35
N VAL A 72 -1.11 -6.41 -6.51
CA VAL A 72 -1.82 -6.11 -7.74
C VAL A 72 -2.88 -5.05 -7.46
N GLU A 73 -3.18 -4.26 -8.47
CA GLU A 73 -4.24 -3.26 -8.40
C GLU A 73 -5.02 -3.25 -9.71
N TYR A 74 -6.30 -2.91 -9.60
CA TYR A 74 -7.16 -2.75 -10.75
C TYR A 74 -8.02 -1.51 -10.55
N TYR A 75 -8.18 -0.72 -11.64
CA TYR A 75 -9.06 0.43 -11.67
C TYR A 75 -9.93 0.43 -12.93
N TYR A 76 -11.18 0.77 -12.75
CA TYR A 76 -12.11 1.15 -13.80
C TYR A 76 -12.32 2.66 -13.74
N HIS A 77 -12.02 3.36 -14.83
CA HIS A 77 -12.18 4.80 -14.93
C HIS A 77 -13.61 5.16 -15.29
N VAL A 78 -14.40 5.56 -14.28
CA VAL A 78 -15.78 6.04 -14.46
C VAL A 78 -15.82 7.40 -15.14
N SER A 79 -14.70 8.15 -15.06
CA SER A 79 -14.49 9.41 -15.76
C SER A 79 -12.96 9.59 -16.00
N PRO A 80 -12.55 10.55 -16.82
CA PRO A 80 -11.12 10.87 -17.01
C PRO A 80 -10.39 11.20 -15.71
N VAL A 81 -11.14 11.66 -14.69
CA VAL A 81 -10.63 12.10 -13.39
C VAL A 81 -10.68 11.02 -12.34
N VAL A 82 -11.74 10.21 -12.36
CA VAL A 82 -12.06 9.27 -11.28
C VAL A 82 -11.98 7.84 -11.78
N GLY A 83 -11.13 7.05 -11.14
CA GLY A 83 -11.07 5.60 -11.24
C GLY A 83 -11.52 4.97 -9.92
N VAL A 84 -12.30 3.90 -10.02
CA VAL A 84 -12.71 3.07 -8.88
C VAL A 84 -12.18 1.66 -9.08
N GLY A 85 -11.77 1.01 -8.00
CA GLY A 85 -11.15 -0.30 -8.13
C GLY A 85 -10.78 -0.94 -6.81
N GLY A 86 -9.69 -1.69 -6.82
CA GLY A 86 -9.18 -2.37 -5.64
C GLY A 86 -7.70 -2.67 -5.72
N VAL A 87 -7.13 -2.88 -4.56
CA VAL A 87 -5.73 -3.23 -4.32
C VAL A 87 -5.70 -4.50 -3.50
N ALA A 88 -4.88 -5.46 -3.90
CA ALA A 88 -4.53 -6.63 -3.10
C ALA A 88 -3.01 -6.67 -2.93
N ALA A 89 -2.55 -6.78 -1.68
CA ALA A 89 -1.14 -6.80 -1.32
C ALA A 89 -0.79 -8.03 -0.49
N PHE A 90 0.44 -8.47 -0.62
CA PHE A 90 1.05 -9.54 0.16
C PHE A 90 2.39 -9.05 0.72
N ALA A 91 2.60 -9.28 2.01
CA ALA A 91 3.88 -9.06 2.67
C ALA A 91 4.20 -10.24 3.57
N GLY A 92 5.46 -10.44 3.90
CA GLY A 92 5.89 -11.52 4.79
C GLY A 92 7.10 -11.14 5.61
N CYS A 93 7.15 -11.63 6.85
CA CYS A 93 8.30 -11.53 7.74
C CYS A 93 8.75 -12.91 8.17
N LYS A 94 10.06 -13.12 8.22
CA LYS A 94 10.69 -14.34 8.74
C LYS A 94 11.67 -13.98 9.83
N ALA A 95 11.50 -14.55 11.01
CA ALA A 95 12.48 -14.52 12.08
C ALA A 95 13.30 -15.82 12.08
N ILE A 96 14.62 -15.71 12.20
CA ILE A 96 15.57 -16.81 12.22
C ILE A 96 16.39 -16.69 13.50
N ASP A 97 16.33 -17.71 14.37
CA ASP A 97 17.23 -17.81 15.53
C ASP A 97 18.67 -18.07 15.04
N LYS A 98 19.60 -17.18 15.42
CA LYS A 98 21.02 -17.29 15.07
C LYS A 98 21.74 -18.47 15.71
N LYS A 99 21.24 -19.00 16.82
CA LYS A 99 21.91 -20.09 17.56
C LYS A 99 21.60 -21.45 16.94
N THR A 100 20.36 -21.66 16.51
CA THR A 100 19.90 -22.93 15.98
C THR A 100 19.80 -22.92 14.46
N ASN A 101 19.82 -21.76 13.82
CA ASN A 101 19.57 -21.55 12.40
C ASN A 101 18.21 -22.11 11.94
N THR A 102 17.27 -22.21 12.90
CA THR A 102 15.93 -22.73 12.71
C THR A 102 14.96 -21.55 12.48
N LYS A 103 13.96 -21.75 11.61
CA LYS A 103 12.89 -20.75 11.38
C LYS A 103 11.87 -20.88 12.49
N ASP A 104 11.77 -19.91 13.35
CA ASP A 104 10.88 -19.98 14.52
C ASP A 104 9.56 -19.26 14.32
N LEU A 105 9.50 -18.22 13.46
CA LEU A 105 8.27 -17.49 13.16
C LEU A 105 8.16 -17.20 11.67
N ASN A 106 6.96 -17.40 11.13
CA ASN A 106 6.63 -17.03 9.77
C ASN A 106 5.32 -16.21 9.78
N GLU A 107 5.45 -14.90 9.60
CA GLU A 107 4.30 -14.00 9.51
C GLU A 107 3.94 -13.72 8.06
N LYS A 108 2.67 -13.82 7.73
CA LYS A 108 2.11 -13.54 6.41
C LYS A 108 1.00 -12.52 6.54
N PHE A 109 1.05 -11.50 5.69
CA PHE A 109 0.06 -10.45 5.62
C PHE A 109 -0.59 -10.45 4.24
N ILE A 110 -1.91 -10.56 4.20
CA ILE A 110 -2.71 -10.44 2.99
C ILE A 110 -3.67 -9.29 3.20
N THR A 111 -3.59 -8.28 2.36
CA THR A 111 -4.41 -7.07 2.46
C THR A 111 -5.27 -6.91 1.22
N VAL A 112 -6.56 -6.61 1.41
CA VAL A 112 -7.51 -6.31 0.32
C VAL A 112 -8.22 -5.00 0.63
N MET A 113 -8.16 -4.05 -0.31
CA MET A 113 -8.70 -2.71 -0.13
C MET A 113 -9.44 -2.24 -1.38
N PRO A 114 -10.74 -1.94 -1.32
CA PRO A 114 -11.38 -1.02 -2.26
C PRO A 114 -10.58 0.28 -2.38
N SER A 115 -10.53 0.86 -3.58
CA SER A 115 -9.69 2.02 -3.87
C SER A 115 -10.38 3.00 -4.81
N VAL A 116 -10.13 4.29 -4.58
CA VAL A 116 -10.53 5.37 -5.49
C VAL A 116 -9.28 6.14 -5.90
N LYS A 117 -9.11 6.34 -7.21
CA LYS A 117 -7.99 7.05 -7.83
C LYS A 117 -8.48 8.35 -8.43
N PHE A 118 -7.80 9.46 -8.14
CA PHE A 118 -8.10 10.79 -8.65
C PHE A 118 -6.97 11.24 -9.57
N ASN A 119 -7.21 11.28 -10.88
CA ASN A 119 -6.24 11.71 -11.86
C ASN A 119 -6.27 13.25 -11.98
N TRP A 120 -5.17 13.90 -11.60
CA TRP A 120 -4.98 15.34 -11.77
C TRP A 120 -4.59 15.67 -13.20
N LEU A 121 -3.79 14.77 -13.78
CA LEU A 121 -3.33 14.86 -15.16
C LEU A 121 -3.34 13.45 -15.76
N ARG A 122 -4.02 13.31 -16.89
CA ARG A 122 -4.10 12.05 -17.63
C ARG A 122 -3.80 12.28 -19.09
N LYS A 123 -2.51 12.26 -19.45
CA LYS A 123 -2.03 12.38 -20.82
C LYS A 123 -1.63 11.01 -21.38
N LYS A 124 -1.44 10.95 -22.69
CA LYS A 124 -1.08 9.73 -23.42
C LYS A 124 0.23 9.10 -22.92
N SER A 125 1.23 9.90 -22.53
CA SER A 125 2.56 9.41 -22.10
C SER A 125 2.92 9.74 -20.66
N PHE A 126 2.09 10.52 -19.95
CA PHE A 126 2.36 10.98 -18.60
C PHE A 126 1.06 11.17 -17.82
N GLY A 127 1.07 10.84 -16.55
CA GLY A 127 -0.05 11.06 -15.66
C GLY A 127 0.38 11.42 -14.25
N MET A 128 -0.50 12.13 -13.55
CA MET A 128 -0.38 12.45 -12.13
C MET A 128 -1.72 12.17 -11.43
N TYR A 129 -1.66 11.59 -10.24
CA TYR A 129 -2.86 11.22 -9.51
C TYR A 129 -2.62 11.18 -8.00
N SER A 130 -3.72 11.12 -7.24
CA SER A 130 -3.78 10.66 -5.86
C SER A 130 -4.70 9.46 -5.77
N ALA A 131 -4.54 8.64 -4.73
CA ALA A 131 -5.45 7.52 -4.49
C ALA A 131 -5.71 7.33 -2.99
N LEU A 132 -6.89 6.83 -2.68
CA LEU A 132 -7.29 6.43 -1.33
C LEU A 132 -7.82 5.00 -1.39
N SER A 133 -7.31 4.15 -0.52
CA SER A 133 -7.76 2.77 -0.36
C SER A 133 -8.01 2.51 1.12
N ALA A 134 -9.04 1.73 1.43
CA ALA A 134 -9.32 1.31 2.79
C ALA A 134 -9.97 -0.08 2.76
N GLY A 135 -9.57 -0.96 3.69
CA GLY A 135 -10.06 -2.33 3.70
C GLY A 135 -9.55 -3.11 4.89
N VAL A 136 -9.20 -4.36 4.67
CA VAL A 136 -8.81 -5.29 5.73
C VAL A 136 -7.51 -6.00 5.39
N MET A 137 -6.72 -6.24 6.43
CA MET A 137 -5.53 -7.06 6.41
C MET A 137 -5.75 -8.30 7.26
N PHE A 138 -5.38 -9.44 6.71
CA PHE A 138 -5.32 -10.73 7.40
C PHE A 138 -3.85 -11.01 7.75
N ALA A 139 -3.53 -10.95 9.03
CA ALA A 139 -2.21 -11.30 9.54
C ALA A 139 -2.27 -12.72 10.08
N SER A 140 -1.50 -13.63 9.49
CA SER A 140 -1.40 -15.02 9.93
C SER A 140 -0.01 -15.25 10.48
N VAL A 141 0.05 -15.73 11.72
CA VAL A 141 1.28 -16.13 12.42
C VAL A 141 1.30 -17.63 12.49
N SER A 142 2.31 -18.25 11.90
CA SER A 142 2.55 -19.69 11.97
C SER A 142 3.81 -19.96 12.79
N VAL A 143 3.69 -20.80 13.81
CA VAL A 143 4.80 -21.24 14.64
C VAL A 143 5.41 -22.49 13.99
N GLU A 144 6.68 -22.42 13.58
CA GLU A 144 7.43 -23.52 12.96
C GLU A 144 8.66 -23.86 13.80
N GLY A 145 9.23 -25.05 13.64
CA GLY A 145 10.49 -25.45 14.25
C GLY A 145 10.40 -25.92 15.70
N GLU A 146 11.40 -25.55 16.51
CA GLU A 146 11.51 -25.98 17.92
C GLU A 146 10.41 -25.40 18.81
N ALA A 147 9.88 -24.22 18.48
CA ALA A 147 8.77 -23.61 19.20
C ALA A 147 7.48 -24.46 19.07
N LYS A 148 7.23 -25.09 17.91
CA LYS A 148 6.11 -26.02 17.71
C LYS A 148 6.37 -27.38 18.36
N ALA A 149 7.64 -27.79 18.50
CA ALA A 149 8.02 -29.01 19.21
C ALA A 149 7.88 -28.85 20.73
N ALA A 150 8.06 -27.65 21.25
CA ALA A 150 7.88 -27.32 22.68
C ALA A 150 6.41 -27.18 23.06
N ASP A 151 5.55 -26.75 22.14
CA ASP A 151 4.09 -26.66 22.34
C ASP A 151 3.36 -27.22 21.10
N PRO A 152 3.07 -28.55 21.08
CA PRO A 152 2.38 -29.20 19.95
C PRO A 152 0.94 -28.68 19.73
N ASP A 153 0.33 -28.07 20.74
CA ASP A 153 -1.02 -27.50 20.70
C ASP A 153 -1.02 -26.02 20.23
N ALA A 154 0.14 -25.41 19.96
CA ALA A 154 0.25 -24.08 19.39
C ALA A 154 -0.48 -24.03 18.04
N LYS A 155 -1.54 -23.23 17.99
CA LYS A 155 -2.40 -23.06 16.81
C LYS A 155 -1.94 -21.83 16.02
N ASP A 156 -2.02 -21.97 14.69
CA ASP A 156 -1.90 -20.82 13.80
C ASP A 156 -3.02 -19.83 14.13
N GLU A 157 -2.66 -18.58 14.38
CA GLU A 157 -3.61 -17.52 14.68
C GLU A 157 -3.69 -16.55 13.52
N THR A 158 -4.92 -16.21 13.12
CA THR A 158 -5.16 -15.20 12.09
C THR A 158 -5.93 -14.04 12.71
N VAL A 159 -5.33 -12.87 12.66
CA VAL A 159 -5.93 -11.62 13.14
C VAL A 159 -6.35 -10.78 11.95
N THR A 160 -7.58 -10.26 11.98
CA THR A 160 -8.09 -9.34 10.98
C THR A 160 -8.02 -7.92 11.50
N THR A 161 -7.40 -7.03 10.74
CA THR A 161 -7.21 -5.63 11.13
C THR A 161 -7.64 -4.70 10.00
N PHE A 162 -8.13 -3.51 10.36
CA PHE A 162 -8.39 -2.44 9.40
C PHE A 162 -7.07 -1.94 8.81
N MET A 163 -7.04 -1.75 7.49
CA MET A 163 -5.88 -1.22 6.78
C MET A 163 -6.29 -0.15 5.78
N PHE A 164 -5.40 0.78 5.51
CA PHE A 164 -5.61 1.84 4.53
C PHE A 164 -4.33 2.15 3.76
N GLN A 165 -4.49 2.85 2.65
CA GLN A 165 -3.42 3.51 1.90
C GLN A 165 -3.90 4.86 1.43
N ALA A 166 -3.15 5.90 1.74
CA ALA A 166 -3.33 7.25 1.21
C ALA A 166 -2.12 7.61 0.35
N THR A 167 -2.27 7.52 -0.97
CA THR A 167 -1.28 7.96 -1.95
C THR A 167 -1.48 9.45 -2.20
N ALA A 168 -0.57 10.28 -1.70
CA ALA A 168 -0.63 11.73 -1.86
C ALA A 168 -0.26 12.13 -3.30
N LEU A 169 0.76 11.50 -3.86
CA LEU A 169 1.26 11.76 -5.21
C LEU A 169 1.64 10.46 -5.90
N GLY A 170 1.03 10.20 -7.04
CA GLY A 170 1.43 9.17 -7.99
C GLY A 170 1.84 9.81 -9.31
N LEU A 171 2.95 9.37 -9.87
CA LEU A 171 3.46 9.75 -11.19
C LEU A 171 3.51 8.50 -12.05
N GLU A 172 3.05 8.62 -13.29
CA GLU A 172 3.09 7.50 -14.24
C GLU A 172 3.60 7.97 -15.61
N PHE A 173 4.41 7.10 -16.23
CA PHE A 173 5.09 7.37 -17.50
C PHE A 173 4.98 6.17 -18.44
N GLY A 174 4.70 6.40 -19.69
CA GLY A 174 4.60 5.37 -20.73
C GLY A 174 3.36 5.52 -21.60
N GLY A 175 3.13 4.56 -22.47
CA GLY A 175 1.94 4.45 -23.32
C GLY A 175 0.83 3.64 -22.63
N ASN A 176 0.42 2.54 -23.28
CA ASN A 176 -0.51 1.58 -22.67
C ASN A 176 0.14 0.83 -21.51
N VAL A 177 1.41 0.48 -21.64
CA VAL A 177 2.23 0.00 -20.51
C VAL A 177 2.91 1.23 -19.88
N ARG A 178 2.73 1.40 -18.57
CA ARG A 178 3.24 2.53 -17.81
C ARG A 178 4.04 2.05 -16.62
N GLY A 179 5.21 2.65 -16.42
CA GLY A 179 5.87 2.64 -15.12
C GLY A 179 5.22 3.68 -14.22
N PHE A 180 5.08 3.38 -12.94
CA PHE A 180 4.60 4.36 -11.97
C PHE A 180 5.42 4.35 -10.68
N VAL A 181 5.40 5.48 -10.00
CA VAL A 181 5.92 5.66 -8.64
C VAL A 181 4.88 6.41 -7.82
N GLU A 182 4.72 6.01 -6.57
CA GLU A 182 3.78 6.62 -5.62
C GLU A 182 4.51 7.01 -4.34
N ALA A 183 4.10 8.14 -3.77
CA ALA A 183 4.46 8.54 -2.43
C ALA A 183 3.18 8.65 -1.59
N GLY A 184 3.17 8.01 -0.41
CA GLY A 184 1.97 7.94 0.41
C GLY A 184 2.25 7.41 1.80
N VAL A 185 1.19 6.99 2.48
CA VAL A 185 1.26 6.32 3.80
C VAL A 185 0.23 5.21 3.87
N GLY A 186 0.61 4.09 4.44
CA GLY A 186 -0.25 2.92 4.65
C GLY A 186 0.37 1.63 4.15
N GLU A 187 -0.45 0.71 3.64
CA GLU A 187 -0.03 -0.65 3.31
C GLU A 187 0.89 -0.76 2.09
N LYS A 188 0.73 0.09 1.07
CA LYS A 188 1.65 0.12 -0.08
C LYS A 188 3.01 0.74 0.26
N GLY A 189 3.14 1.31 1.47
CA GLY A 189 4.35 1.92 1.98
C GLY A 189 4.45 3.43 1.76
N LEU A 190 5.55 4.01 2.21
CA LEU A 190 5.88 5.41 1.99
C LEU A 190 6.23 5.68 0.53
N LEU A 191 6.94 4.72 -0.09
CA LEU A 191 7.26 4.71 -1.51
C LEU A 191 6.82 3.39 -2.13
N CYS A 192 6.23 3.48 -3.31
CA CYS A 192 5.80 2.33 -4.09
C CYS A 192 6.13 2.57 -5.55
N ALA A 193 6.56 1.51 -6.24
CA ALA A 193 6.82 1.56 -7.68
C ALA A 193 6.25 0.31 -8.36
N GLY A 194 5.89 0.45 -9.64
CA GLY A 194 5.30 -0.68 -10.35
C GLY A 194 5.12 -0.44 -11.83
N LEU A 195 4.45 -1.40 -12.44
CA LEU A 195 4.03 -1.37 -13.84
C LEU A 195 2.51 -1.48 -13.92
N ARG A 196 1.93 -0.77 -14.87
CA ARG A 196 0.48 -0.69 -15.09
C ARG A 196 0.18 -0.81 -16.57
N TYR A 197 -0.87 -1.55 -16.92
CA TYR A 197 -1.36 -1.69 -18.28
C TYR A 197 -2.77 -1.12 -18.37
N ARG A 198 -2.98 -0.29 -19.40
CA ARG A 198 -4.27 0.34 -19.71
C ARG A 198 -4.88 -0.23 -20.98
N PHE A 199 -6.17 -0.54 -20.96
CA PHE A 199 -6.92 -1.11 -22.07
C PHE A 199 -8.40 -0.73 -22.07
#